data_368549e04da2b0487eacfae48ecc41ec
#
_entry.id   368549e04da2b0487eacfae48ecc41ec
#
_cell.length_a   1.000
_cell.length_b   1.000
_cell.length_c   1.000
_cell.angle_alpha   90.00
_cell.angle_beta   90.00
_cell.angle_gamma   90.00
#
_symmetry.space_group_name_H-M   'P 1'
#
loop_
_entity.id
_entity.type
_entity.pdbx_description
1 polymer ?
#
loop_
_entity_poly.entity_id
_entity_poly.type
_entity_poly.pdbx_seq_one_letter_code
_entity_poly.pdbx_strand_id
1 'polypeptide(L)'
;MLVAACGGGGGDESADPTTTSTTAESTTTTTAPTEIERASITLEEPGAEPRQALRLQLEEGDTSEALMTMAMSTTMEADGEPLPGGDIPPIQITIRSEVTEVDDEADTITTRFSYADADIVDDGTVDPQTAEAMRQGLSVLDQLSGTTTINSRGEPLSSELDVPDDVDPTSRQLLEQVSQQVETLTVPLPEEEVGVGAVWRAETTSDLGGIETVLGVTYELKELDGTRYVLAVDYEQTASSQEADFEGAPEDAVVTVDEYLVTGAGELIGDLTGLLPASSTMVAGGDVVMHLENDTESVELRQRLDFDISLESTD
;
A
#
# COMPACT_ATOMS: atom_id res chain seq x y z
N MET A 1 19.94 -17.80 54.42
CA MET A 1 21.23 -18.34 54.86
C MET A 1 22.24 -17.82 53.86
N LEU A 2 22.84 -16.62 54.15
CA LEU A 2 24.19 -16.43 54.63
C LEU A 2 25.24 -17.08 53.72
N VAL A 3 26.23 -16.41 53.16
CA VAL A 3 27.30 -15.58 53.79
C VAL A 3 28.03 -14.76 52.75
N ALA A 4 28.43 -13.55 53.17
CA ALA A 4 29.35 -12.62 52.51
C ALA A 4 30.80 -13.08 52.59
N ALA A 5 31.66 -12.58 51.70
CA ALA A 5 33.08 -12.35 52.00
C ALA A 5 33.67 -11.19 51.20
N CYS A 6 34.23 -10.24 51.94
CA CYS A 6 35.03 -9.08 51.53
C CYS A 6 36.46 -9.46 51.13
N GLY A 7 37.10 -8.55 50.39
CA GLY A 7 38.55 -8.41 50.21
C GLY A 7 38.83 -7.48 49.05
N GLY A 8 39.28 -6.43 49.15
CA GLY A 8 40.03 -5.32 49.59
C GLY A 8 41.36 -5.24 48.79
N GLY A 9 41.64 -4.07 48.15
CA GLY A 9 42.94 -3.77 47.57
C GLY A 9 42.89 -2.59 46.61
N GLY A 10 43.36 -1.43 47.04
CA GLY A 10 43.38 -0.17 46.32
C GLY A 10 44.45 -0.08 45.23
N GLY A 11 44.28 0.89 44.35
CA GLY A 11 45.18 1.31 43.29
C GLY A 11 44.60 2.52 42.58
N ASP A 12 45.09 3.67 42.99
CA ASP A 12 44.81 5.00 42.45
C ASP A 12 45.57 5.15 41.13
N GLU A 13 44.87 5.39 40.02
CA GLU A 13 45.47 6.02 38.85
C GLU A 13 44.37 6.73 38.05
N SER A 14 44.53 8.06 38.02
CA SER A 14 43.75 8.99 37.19
C SER A 14 43.93 8.69 35.72
N ALA A 15 42.86 8.35 35.04
CA ALA A 15 42.78 8.36 33.58
C ALA A 15 41.54 9.17 33.14
N ASP A 16 41.82 10.20 32.35
CA ASP A 16 40.89 11.08 31.64
C ASP A 16 39.81 10.30 30.90
N PRO A 17 38.52 10.66 31.01
CA PRO A 17 37.50 10.05 30.16
C PRO A 17 37.52 10.70 28.77
N THR A 18 38.21 10.06 27.85
CA THR A 18 37.99 10.31 26.42
C THR A 18 36.56 9.85 26.07
N THR A 19 35.66 10.79 25.92
CA THR A 19 34.28 10.56 25.45
C THR A 19 34.36 10.16 24.00
N THR A 20 34.39 8.87 23.74
CA THR A 20 34.16 8.34 22.40
C THR A 20 32.66 8.36 22.17
N SER A 21 32.16 9.34 21.42
CA SER A 21 30.81 9.31 20.86
C SER A 21 30.74 8.16 19.85
N THR A 22 30.20 7.06 20.31
CA THR A 22 29.77 5.98 19.39
C THR A 22 28.47 6.46 18.73
N THR A 23 28.57 6.94 17.52
CA THR A 23 27.40 7.09 16.63
C THR A 23 26.88 5.67 16.43
N ALA A 24 25.72 5.36 16.98
CA ALA A 24 24.99 4.14 16.62
C ALA A 24 24.56 4.30 15.15
N GLU A 25 25.22 3.58 14.27
CA GLU A 25 24.69 3.36 12.92
C GLU A 25 23.44 2.50 13.09
N SER A 26 22.27 3.03 12.76
CA SER A 26 21.06 2.24 12.61
C SER A 26 21.31 1.25 11.47
N THR A 27 21.36 -0.01 11.79
CA THR A 27 21.36 -1.08 10.78
C THR A 27 19.95 -1.24 10.27
N THR A 28 19.77 -1.10 8.98
CA THR A 28 18.52 -1.39 8.27
C THR A 28 18.64 -2.79 7.66
N THR A 29 17.68 -3.66 7.92
CA THR A 29 17.62 -4.95 7.23
C THR A 29 16.84 -4.74 5.93
N THR A 30 17.53 -4.81 4.81
CA THR A 30 16.92 -4.82 3.48
C THR A 30 16.41 -6.23 3.21
N THR A 31 15.12 -6.38 2.92
CA THR A 31 14.56 -7.65 2.44
C THR A 31 15.10 -7.95 1.05
N ALA A 32 15.28 -9.23 0.71
CA ALA A 32 15.66 -9.62 -0.65
C ALA A 32 14.52 -9.18 -1.62
N PRO A 33 14.87 -8.73 -2.86
CA PRO A 33 13.86 -8.35 -3.83
C PRO A 33 12.80 -9.44 -4.00
N THR A 34 11.55 -9.10 -3.81
CA THR A 34 10.41 -9.98 -4.06
C THR A 34 9.99 -9.80 -5.51
N GLU A 35 9.94 -10.88 -6.27
CA GLU A 35 9.38 -10.88 -7.62
C GLU A 35 7.86 -10.67 -7.49
N ILE A 36 7.35 -9.61 -8.13
CA ILE A 36 5.93 -9.24 -8.08
C ILE A 36 5.18 -10.01 -9.17
N GLU A 37 4.01 -10.55 -8.84
CA GLU A 37 3.13 -11.13 -9.83
C GLU A 37 2.61 -10.02 -10.76
N ARG A 38 2.97 -10.10 -12.04
CA ARG A 38 2.63 -9.06 -13.02
C ARG A 38 1.15 -9.09 -13.33
N ALA A 39 0.54 -7.90 -13.39
CA ALA A 39 -0.80 -7.76 -13.90
C ALA A 39 -0.89 -8.25 -15.36
N SER A 40 -1.95 -8.97 -15.67
CA SER A 40 -2.31 -9.27 -17.06
C SER A 40 -2.99 -8.05 -17.67
N ILE A 41 -2.37 -7.41 -18.68
CA ILE A 41 -2.91 -6.22 -19.34
C ILE A 41 -3.56 -6.64 -20.64
N THR A 42 -4.84 -6.29 -20.84
CA THR A 42 -5.59 -6.57 -22.04
C THR A 42 -6.16 -5.27 -22.62
N LEU A 43 -5.78 -4.93 -23.86
CA LEU A 43 -6.38 -3.82 -24.59
C LEU A 43 -7.74 -4.26 -25.16
N GLU A 44 -8.83 -3.63 -24.72
CA GLU A 44 -10.19 -3.92 -25.18
C GLU A 44 -10.57 -3.04 -26.37
N GLU A 45 -10.30 -1.72 -26.28
CA GLU A 45 -10.59 -0.75 -27.32
C GLU A 45 -9.34 0.14 -27.54
N PRO A 46 -8.84 0.27 -28.79
CA PRO A 46 -7.62 1.04 -29.03
C PRO A 46 -7.83 2.56 -29.10
N GLY A 47 -9.07 3.04 -29.01
CA GLY A 47 -9.39 4.48 -29.13
C GLY A 47 -9.29 5.04 -30.55
N ALA A 48 -9.50 6.35 -30.64
CA ALA A 48 -9.53 7.09 -31.90
C ALA A 48 -8.09 7.44 -32.39
N GLU A 49 -7.94 7.69 -33.67
CA GLU A 49 -6.71 8.29 -34.23
C GLU A 49 -6.62 9.80 -33.90
N PRO A 50 -5.43 10.37 -33.69
CA PRO A 50 -4.13 9.70 -33.74
C PRO A 50 -3.86 8.84 -32.51
N ARG A 51 -3.14 7.73 -32.67
CA ARG A 51 -2.69 6.84 -31.60
C ARG A 51 -1.20 7.01 -31.37
N GLN A 52 -0.77 6.77 -30.14
CA GLN A 52 0.64 6.71 -29.75
C GLN A 52 0.87 5.66 -28.68
N ALA A 53 2.10 5.15 -28.59
CA ALA A 53 2.52 4.32 -27.47
C ALA A 53 2.66 5.18 -26.22
N LEU A 54 2.00 4.79 -25.13
CA LEU A 54 2.17 5.43 -23.83
C LEU A 54 3.37 4.79 -23.14
N ARG A 55 4.43 5.56 -22.91
CA ARG A 55 5.65 5.11 -22.23
C ARG A 55 6.13 6.19 -21.29
N LEU A 56 6.50 5.79 -20.10
CA LEU A 56 7.16 6.67 -19.14
C LEU A 56 8.47 7.19 -19.74
N GLN A 57 8.74 8.47 -19.56
CA GLN A 57 9.90 9.19 -20.07
C GLN A 57 10.61 9.85 -18.89
N LEU A 58 11.09 9.02 -17.97
CA LEU A 58 11.73 9.44 -16.73
C LEU A 58 13.26 9.49 -16.94
N GLU A 59 13.92 10.41 -16.23
CA GLU A 59 15.36 10.54 -16.20
C GLU A 59 15.90 10.29 -14.78
N GLU A 60 17.14 9.81 -14.66
CA GLU A 60 17.81 9.66 -13.37
C GLU A 60 17.88 11.00 -12.64
N GLY A 61 17.43 11.03 -11.39
CA GLY A 61 17.32 12.22 -10.55
C GLY A 61 15.96 12.91 -10.60
N ASP A 62 15.02 12.45 -11.42
CA ASP A 62 13.64 12.93 -11.35
C ASP A 62 13.04 12.63 -9.99
N THR A 63 12.34 13.59 -9.41
CA THR A 63 11.69 13.49 -8.10
C THR A 63 10.22 13.84 -8.22
N SER A 64 9.40 13.26 -7.35
CA SER A 64 8.00 13.62 -7.19
C SER A 64 7.61 13.56 -5.72
N GLU A 65 6.76 14.47 -5.29
CA GLU A 65 6.15 14.46 -3.97
C GLU A 65 4.62 14.55 -4.12
N ALA A 66 3.89 13.71 -3.38
CA ALA A 66 2.44 13.72 -3.39
C ALA A 66 1.86 13.51 -1.99
N LEU A 67 0.76 14.18 -1.70
CA LEU A 67 -0.05 13.97 -0.52
C LEU A 67 -1.15 12.96 -0.84
N MET A 68 -1.14 11.83 -0.17
CA MET A 68 -2.21 10.82 -0.22
C MET A 68 -3.12 11.00 1.00
N THR A 69 -4.42 11.04 0.76
CA THR A 69 -5.44 11.01 1.82
C THR A 69 -6.28 9.77 1.63
N MET A 70 -6.49 9.02 2.71
CA MET A 70 -7.22 7.76 2.72
C MET A 70 -8.27 7.80 3.83
N ALA A 71 -9.54 7.64 3.46
CA ALA A 71 -10.64 7.44 4.39
C ALA A 71 -11.19 6.04 4.21
N MET A 72 -11.44 5.34 5.31
CA MET A 72 -12.02 4.01 5.31
C MET A 72 -13.11 3.94 6.38
N SER A 73 -14.27 3.38 6.02
CA SER A 73 -15.28 2.99 6.99
C SER A 73 -15.64 1.54 6.85
N THR A 74 -15.91 0.91 7.99
CA THR A 74 -16.27 -0.51 8.04
C THR A 74 -17.46 -0.68 8.97
N THR A 75 -18.50 -1.35 8.50
CA THR A 75 -19.60 -1.82 9.32
C THR A 75 -19.65 -3.33 9.31
N MET A 76 -19.97 -3.94 10.43
CA MET A 76 -20.08 -5.39 10.59
C MET A 76 -21.42 -5.76 11.20
N GLU A 77 -21.98 -6.87 10.74
CA GLU A 77 -23.21 -7.48 11.28
C GLU A 77 -22.97 -8.98 11.49
N ALA A 78 -23.56 -9.53 12.55
CA ALA A 78 -23.61 -10.98 12.80
C ALA A 78 -25.08 -11.41 12.84
N ASP A 79 -25.48 -12.33 11.96
CA ASP A 79 -26.87 -12.77 11.81
C ASP A 79 -27.87 -11.61 11.64
N GLY A 80 -27.43 -10.51 10.99
CA GLY A 80 -28.20 -9.28 10.78
C GLY A 80 -28.28 -8.37 11.98
N GLU A 81 -27.55 -8.65 13.07
CA GLU A 81 -27.41 -7.75 14.21
C GLU A 81 -26.09 -6.94 14.09
N PRO A 82 -26.15 -5.60 14.19
CA PRO A 82 -24.95 -4.79 14.04
C PRO A 82 -23.96 -5.04 15.19
N LEU A 83 -22.71 -5.26 14.81
CA LEU A 83 -21.60 -5.32 15.75
C LEU A 83 -21.02 -3.90 15.98
N PRO A 84 -20.41 -3.66 17.15
CA PRO A 84 -19.72 -2.40 17.39
C PRO A 84 -18.64 -2.20 16.33
N GLY A 85 -18.80 -1.17 15.50
CA GLY A 85 -17.79 -0.70 14.57
C GLY A 85 -17.20 0.59 15.08
N GLY A 86 -16.14 1.05 14.45
CA GLY A 86 -15.54 2.36 14.70
C GLY A 86 -15.19 3.03 13.37
N ASP A 87 -15.54 4.30 13.22
CA ASP A 87 -15.04 5.11 12.13
C ASP A 87 -13.55 5.39 12.37
N ILE A 88 -12.73 5.09 11.37
CA ILE A 88 -11.32 5.43 11.38
C ILE A 88 -11.21 6.83 10.75
N PRO A 89 -10.60 7.80 11.44
CA PRO A 89 -10.39 9.12 10.85
C PRO A 89 -9.54 8.99 9.59
N PRO A 90 -9.75 9.85 8.59
CA PRO A 90 -8.92 9.83 7.40
C PRO A 90 -7.44 9.99 7.77
N ILE A 91 -6.59 9.27 7.05
CA ILE A 91 -5.13 9.29 7.22
C ILE A 91 -4.55 10.06 6.04
N GLN A 92 -3.57 10.93 6.31
CA GLN A 92 -2.78 11.62 5.31
C GLN A 92 -1.33 11.15 5.41
N ILE A 93 -0.70 10.93 4.25
CA ILE A 93 0.70 10.50 4.15
C ILE A 93 1.33 11.22 2.98
N THR A 94 2.50 11.82 3.17
CA THR A 94 3.32 12.34 2.09
C THR A 94 4.17 11.22 1.51
N ILE A 95 4.09 11.01 0.20
CA ILE A 95 4.89 10.04 -0.55
C ILE A 95 5.94 10.82 -1.32
N ARG A 96 7.22 10.48 -1.13
CA ARG A 96 8.35 11.01 -1.89
C ARG A 96 8.95 9.90 -2.73
N SER A 97 9.23 10.20 -3.98
CA SER A 97 9.82 9.24 -4.91
C SER A 97 10.94 9.91 -5.71
N GLU A 98 11.99 9.14 -6.02
CA GLU A 98 13.15 9.56 -6.80
C GLU A 98 13.53 8.45 -7.77
N VAL A 99 13.78 8.80 -9.04
CA VAL A 99 14.36 7.88 -10.02
C VAL A 99 15.85 7.75 -9.75
N THR A 100 16.30 6.55 -9.40
CA THR A 100 17.70 6.28 -9.04
C THR A 100 18.50 5.68 -10.19
N GLU A 101 17.84 5.01 -11.15
CA GLU A 101 18.47 4.39 -12.31
C GLU A 101 17.47 4.23 -13.44
N VAL A 102 17.90 4.45 -14.67
CA VAL A 102 17.16 4.15 -15.90
C VAL A 102 18.06 3.32 -16.81
N ASP A 103 17.60 2.15 -17.24
CA ASP A 103 18.27 1.27 -18.19
C ASP A 103 17.36 1.03 -19.40
N ASP A 104 17.59 1.79 -20.47
CA ASP A 104 16.83 1.69 -21.73
C ASP A 104 17.04 0.34 -22.45
N GLU A 105 18.18 -0.35 -22.25
CA GLU A 105 18.45 -1.65 -22.89
C GLU A 105 17.69 -2.78 -22.22
N ALA A 106 17.53 -2.69 -20.89
CA ALA A 106 16.76 -3.66 -20.09
C ALA A 106 15.28 -3.29 -19.97
N ASP A 107 14.87 -2.08 -20.42
CA ASP A 107 13.54 -1.49 -20.19
C ASP A 107 13.19 -1.48 -18.72
N THR A 108 14.07 -0.92 -17.87
CA THR A 108 13.87 -0.83 -16.43
C THR A 108 14.11 0.58 -15.90
N ILE A 109 13.28 0.98 -14.95
CA ILE A 109 13.35 2.22 -14.21
C ILE A 109 13.32 1.85 -12.72
N THR A 110 14.38 2.18 -12.02
CA THR A 110 14.48 1.93 -10.57
C THR A 110 14.19 3.22 -9.83
N THR A 111 13.27 3.14 -8.90
CA THR A 111 12.82 4.27 -8.10
C THR A 111 13.01 3.97 -6.61
N ARG A 112 13.36 4.97 -5.84
CA ARG A 112 13.32 4.93 -4.38
C ARG A 112 12.11 5.70 -3.90
N PHE A 113 11.37 5.14 -2.96
CA PHE A 113 10.26 5.82 -2.31
C PHE A 113 10.48 5.92 -0.80
N SER A 114 9.83 6.88 -0.18
CA SER A 114 9.74 7.04 1.29
C SER A 114 8.43 7.69 1.66
N TYR A 115 7.97 7.40 2.88
CA TYR A 115 6.83 8.05 3.47
C TYR A 115 7.27 9.11 4.46
N ALA A 116 6.47 10.14 4.62
CA ALA A 116 6.70 11.20 5.58
C ALA A 116 5.38 11.84 6.05
N ASP A 117 5.44 12.49 7.20
CA ASP A 117 4.34 13.31 7.71
C ASP A 117 3.01 12.55 7.79
N ALA A 118 3.07 11.25 8.18
CA ALA A 118 1.87 10.44 8.36
C ALA A 118 1.08 10.92 9.58
N ASP A 119 -0.16 11.38 9.36
CA ASP A 119 -1.04 11.91 10.41
C ASP A 119 -2.50 11.55 10.12
N ILE A 120 -3.35 11.67 11.14
CA ILE A 120 -4.81 11.58 10.99
C ILE A 120 -5.38 12.98 10.69
N VAL A 121 -6.41 13.02 9.84
CA VAL A 121 -7.22 14.22 9.66
C VAL A 121 -8.24 14.27 10.79
N ASP A 122 -7.89 15.00 11.87
CA ASP A 122 -8.71 15.08 13.08
C ASP A 122 -9.72 16.24 12.95
N ASP A 123 -10.99 15.91 12.78
CA ASP A 123 -12.10 16.85 12.76
C ASP A 123 -12.70 17.11 14.17
N GLY A 124 -12.07 16.58 15.21
CA GLY A 124 -12.49 16.70 16.60
C GLY A 124 -13.57 15.68 17.02
N THR A 125 -13.85 14.69 16.18
CA THR A 125 -14.78 13.58 16.51
C THR A 125 -14.10 12.47 17.27
N VAL A 126 -12.77 12.31 17.14
CA VAL A 126 -11.98 11.28 17.78
C VAL A 126 -11.56 11.71 19.19
N ASP A 127 -11.65 10.79 20.12
CA ASP A 127 -11.13 11.03 21.48
C ASP A 127 -9.63 11.37 21.43
N PRO A 128 -9.16 12.43 22.15
CA PRO A 128 -7.78 12.88 22.06
C PRO A 128 -6.72 11.82 22.42
N GLN A 129 -7.05 10.88 23.31
CA GLN A 129 -6.12 9.81 23.68
C GLN A 129 -6.03 8.78 22.57
N THR A 130 -7.15 8.47 21.93
CA THR A 130 -7.21 7.58 20.75
C THR A 130 -6.46 8.22 19.58
N ALA A 131 -6.71 9.50 19.29
CA ALA A 131 -6.02 10.24 18.24
C ALA A 131 -4.49 10.23 18.43
N GLU A 132 -4.01 10.44 19.66
CA GLU A 132 -2.57 10.39 19.98
C GLU A 132 -1.99 8.97 19.80
N ALA A 133 -2.71 7.94 20.20
CA ALA A 133 -2.28 6.56 20.00
C ALA A 133 -2.20 6.20 18.50
N MET A 134 -3.15 6.68 17.69
CA MET A 134 -3.12 6.50 16.23
C MET A 134 -1.92 7.20 15.61
N ARG A 135 -1.63 8.46 15.98
CA ARG A 135 -0.44 9.19 15.49
C ARG A 135 0.84 8.47 15.84
N GLN A 136 0.95 7.92 17.06
CA GLN A 136 2.11 7.13 17.45
C GLN A 136 2.26 5.87 16.60
N GLY A 137 1.16 5.19 16.26
CA GLY A 137 1.18 4.06 15.33
C GLY A 137 1.63 4.45 13.93
N LEU A 138 1.09 5.57 13.40
CA LEU A 138 1.43 6.07 12.08
C LEU A 138 2.89 6.56 11.95
N SER A 139 3.51 7.02 13.04
CA SER A 139 4.90 7.51 13.02
C SER A 139 5.93 6.44 12.59
N VAL A 140 5.56 5.17 12.60
CA VAL A 140 6.40 4.08 12.06
C VAL A 140 6.52 4.20 10.54
N LEU A 141 5.50 4.71 9.85
CA LEU A 141 5.52 4.91 8.40
C LEU A 141 6.57 5.93 7.96
N ASP A 142 6.89 6.94 8.79
CA ASP A 142 7.94 7.93 8.50
C ASP A 142 9.35 7.32 8.42
N GLN A 143 9.51 6.08 8.88
CA GLN A 143 10.78 5.35 8.83
C GLN A 143 10.82 4.35 7.67
N LEU A 144 9.72 4.22 6.95
CA LEU A 144 9.57 3.28 5.86
C LEU A 144 10.09 3.87 4.56
N SER A 145 10.96 3.15 3.90
CA SER A 145 11.42 3.45 2.55
C SER A 145 11.62 2.15 1.78
N GLY A 146 11.79 2.27 0.49
CA GLY A 146 12.01 1.09 -0.34
C GLY A 146 12.46 1.48 -1.74
N THR A 147 12.66 0.44 -2.54
CA THR A 147 13.03 0.56 -3.94
C THR A 147 12.07 -0.27 -4.78
N THR A 148 11.55 0.30 -5.85
CA THR A 148 10.71 -0.40 -6.81
C THR A 148 11.33 -0.29 -8.18
N THR A 149 11.40 -1.40 -8.91
CA THR A 149 11.78 -1.42 -10.31
C THR A 149 10.54 -1.64 -11.16
N ILE A 150 10.31 -0.77 -12.11
CA ILE A 150 9.20 -0.83 -13.09
C ILE A 150 9.77 -0.87 -14.51
N ASN A 151 8.96 -1.24 -15.49
CA ASN A 151 9.31 -1.03 -16.90
C ASN A 151 8.75 0.31 -17.43
N SER A 152 9.06 0.68 -18.67
CA SER A 152 8.57 1.92 -19.29
C SER A 152 7.04 1.99 -19.44
N ARG A 153 6.33 0.90 -19.21
CA ARG A 153 4.86 0.85 -19.16
C ARG A 153 4.29 0.97 -17.74
N GLY A 154 5.13 1.24 -16.74
CA GLY A 154 4.70 1.35 -15.35
C GLY A 154 4.36 0.00 -14.68
N GLU A 155 4.68 -1.14 -15.33
CA GLU A 155 4.46 -2.45 -14.71
C GLU A 155 5.56 -2.71 -13.66
N PRO A 156 5.20 -3.05 -12.41
CA PRO A 156 6.16 -3.39 -11.39
C PRO A 156 6.85 -4.74 -11.72
N LEU A 157 8.17 -4.77 -11.57
CA LEU A 157 9.00 -5.94 -11.80
C LEU A 157 9.53 -6.54 -10.49
N SER A 158 9.92 -5.67 -9.56
CA SER A 158 10.37 -6.04 -8.23
C SER A 158 10.18 -4.90 -7.25
N SER A 159 10.01 -5.25 -5.98
CA SER A 159 9.97 -4.28 -4.87
C SER A 159 10.85 -4.79 -3.72
N GLU A 160 11.47 -3.86 -3.03
CA GLU A 160 12.32 -4.10 -1.88
C GLU A 160 12.01 -3.07 -0.81
N LEU A 161 11.67 -3.52 0.39
CA LEU A 161 11.29 -2.66 1.48
C LEU A 161 12.43 -2.57 2.51
N ASP A 162 12.80 -1.36 2.86
CA ASP A 162 13.76 -1.07 3.92
C ASP A 162 13.02 -0.89 5.25
N VAL A 163 13.01 -1.92 6.08
CA VAL A 163 12.39 -1.89 7.41
C VAL A 163 13.48 -1.79 8.47
N PRO A 164 13.42 -0.80 9.38
CA PRO A 164 14.37 -0.71 10.48
C PRO A 164 14.37 -1.96 11.37
N ASP A 165 15.54 -2.36 11.87
CA ASP A 165 15.71 -3.58 12.69
C ASP A 165 15.00 -3.50 14.06
N ASP A 166 14.76 -2.30 14.56
CA ASP A 166 14.14 -2.00 15.85
C ASP A 166 12.60 -1.96 15.81
N VAL A 167 11.98 -2.18 14.65
CA VAL A 167 10.53 -2.28 14.51
C VAL A 167 10.05 -3.58 15.17
N ASP A 168 9.06 -3.47 16.06
CA ASP A 168 8.46 -4.63 16.71
C ASP A 168 7.76 -5.57 15.73
N PRO A 169 7.58 -6.86 16.05
CA PRO A 169 7.05 -7.84 15.11
C PRO A 169 5.64 -7.53 14.59
N THR A 170 4.78 -6.89 15.42
CA THR A 170 3.42 -6.54 15.03
C THR A 170 3.42 -5.38 14.03
N SER A 171 4.23 -4.36 14.29
CA SER A 171 4.42 -3.25 13.36
C SER A 171 5.06 -3.72 12.06
N ARG A 172 6.00 -4.68 12.11
CA ARG A 172 6.61 -5.26 10.90
C ARG A 172 5.56 -5.96 10.02
N GLN A 173 4.67 -6.74 10.59
CA GLN A 173 3.59 -7.39 9.86
C GLN A 173 2.64 -6.37 9.22
N LEU A 174 2.33 -5.27 9.92
CA LEU A 174 1.53 -4.17 9.37
C LEU A 174 2.25 -3.50 8.19
N LEU A 175 3.57 -3.26 8.30
CA LEU A 175 4.37 -2.68 7.22
C LEU A 175 4.42 -3.57 5.98
N GLU A 176 4.53 -4.88 6.15
CA GLU A 176 4.48 -5.86 5.05
C GLU A 176 3.12 -5.83 4.34
N GLN A 177 2.02 -5.66 5.08
CA GLN A 177 0.69 -5.48 4.50
C GLN A 177 0.54 -4.16 3.73
N VAL A 178 1.06 -3.06 4.27
CA VAL A 178 1.03 -1.74 3.62
C VAL A 178 1.88 -1.74 2.34
N SER A 179 3.04 -2.41 2.35
CA SER A 179 3.92 -2.45 1.18
C SER A 179 3.26 -3.08 -0.04
N GLN A 180 2.43 -4.09 0.15
CA GLN A 180 1.68 -4.73 -0.94
C GLN A 180 0.67 -3.78 -1.60
N GLN A 181 0.18 -2.78 -0.88
CA GLN A 181 -0.76 -1.78 -1.43
C GLN A 181 -0.06 -0.67 -2.23
N VAL A 182 1.21 -0.38 -1.93
CA VAL A 182 1.99 0.66 -2.62
C VAL A 182 2.32 0.29 -4.07
N GLU A 183 2.40 -1.00 -4.36
CA GLU A 183 2.67 -1.52 -5.70
C GLU A 183 1.60 -1.11 -6.73
N THR A 184 0.43 -0.64 -6.27
CA THR A 184 -0.70 -0.24 -7.13
C THR A 184 -0.73 1.25 -7.49
N LEU A 185 0.25 2.06 -7.08
CA LEU A 185 0.28 3.50 -7.39
C LEU A 185 0.67 3.80 -8.85
N THR A 186 1.30 2.87 -9.54
CA THR A 186 1.65 3.01 -10.95
C THR A 186 0.52 2.48 -11.85
N VAL A 187 0.21 3.23 -12.92
CA VAL A 187 -0.74 2.80 -13.93
C VAL A 187 -0.06 1.87 -14.92
N PRO A 188 -0.47 0.61 -15.05
CA PRO A 188 0.06 -0.27 -16.08
C PRO A 188 -0.49 0.13 -17.45
N LEU A 189 0.39 0.62 -18.32
CA LEU A 189 0.06 1.11 -19.66
C LEU A 189 0.05 -0.03 -20.69
N PRO A 190 -0.82 0.02 -21.73
CA PRO A 190 -0.87 -1.01 -22.77
C PRO A 190 0.40 -1.07 -23.63
N GLU A 191 0.67 -2.23 -24.21
CA GLU A 191 1.80 -2.43 -25.12
C GLU A 191 1.57 -1.71 -26.45
N GLU A 192 0.34 -1.70 -26.93
CA GLU A 192 -0.07 -1.17 -28.21
C GLU A 192 -0.19 0.36 -28.20
N GLU A 193 -0.24 0.94 -29.39
CA GLU A 193 -0.54 2.36 -29.56
C GLU A 193 -2.04 2.62 -29.30
N VAL A 194 -2.33 3.62 -28.48
CA VAL A 194 -3.68 3.99 -28.07
C VAL A 194 -3.98 5.46 -28.31
N GLY A 195 -5.25 5.78 -28.47
CA GLY A 195 -5.75 7.15 -28.60
C GLY A 195 -6.93 7.41 -27.66
N VAL A 196 -7.45 8.62 -27.65
CA VAL A 196 -8.58 9.01 -26.82
C VAL A 196 -9.76 8.05 -27.04
N GLY A 197 -10.38 7.58 -25.97
CA GLY A 197 -11.39 6.55 -25.94
C GLY A 197 -10.82 5.12 -25.93
N ALA A 198 -9.51 4.94 -25.78
CA ALA A 198 -8.94 3.61 -25.56
C ALA A 198 -9.38 3.07 -24.19
N VAL A 199 -9.64 1.75 -24.15
CA VAL A 199 -9.99 1.04 -22.93
C VAL A 199 -9.07 -0.17 -22.77
N TRP A 200 -8.47 -0.32 -21.59
CA TRP A 200 -7.69 -1.51 -21.25
C TRP A 200 -7.96 -1.94 -19.81
N ARG A 201 -7.82 -3.24 -19.57
CA ARG A 201 -7.99 -3.85 -18.25
C ARG A 201 -6.67 -4.44 -17.78
N ALA A 202 -6.29 -4.13 -16.55
CA ALA A 202 -5.25 -4.81 -15.80
C ALA A 202 -5.89 -5.75 -14.79
N GLU A 203 -5.41 -6.99 -14.69
CA GLU A 203 -5.94 -7.99 -13.76
C GLU A 203 -4.80 -8.67 -13.00
N THR A 204 -4.95 -8.76 -11.68
CA THR A 204 -3.99 -9.39 -10.78
C THR A 204 -4.72 -10.29 -9.80
N THR A 205 -4.09 -11.40 -9.41
CA THR A 205 -4.56 -12.25 -8.31
C THR A 205 -3.73 -11.92 -7.07
N SER A 206 -4.37 -11.85 -5.91
CA SER A 206 -3.67 -11.63 -4.65
C SER A 206 -4.31 -12.42 -3.52
N ASP A 207 -3.52 -12.74 -2.49
CA ASP A 207 -4.01 -13.29 -1.24
C ASP A 207 -4.21 -12.15 -0.24
N LEU A 208 -5.43 -11.98 0.24
CA LEU A 208 -5.79 -10.94 1.18
C LEU A 208 -6.19 -11.59 2.52
N GLY A 209 -5.19 -11.89 3.38
CA GLY A 209 -5.42 -12.49 4.68
C GLY A 209 -6.03 -13.91 4.60
N GLY A 210 -5.57 -14.72 3.65
CA GLY A 210 -6.05 -16.08 3.42
C GLY A 210 -7.25 -16.17 2.46
N ILE A 211 -7.65 -15.05 1.83
CA ILE A 211 -8.67 -15.00 0.79
C ILE A 211 -7.98 -14.74 -0.56
N GLU A 212 -8.04 -15.70 -1.47
CA GLU A 212 -7.62 -15.48 -2.85
C GLU A 212 -8.61 -14.57 -3.56
N THR A 213 -8.15 -13.40 -3.99
CA THR A 213 -8.96 -12.38 -4.66
C THR A 213 -8.42 -12.11 -6.05
N VAL A 214 -9.31 -11.69 -6.95
CA VAL A 214 -8.98 -11.16 -8.27
C VAL A 214 -9.31 -9.69 -8.29
N LEU A 215 -8.29 -8.87 -8.53
CA LEU A 215 -8.41 -7.44 -8.73
C LEU A 215 -8.38 -7.13 -10.22
N GLY A 216 -9.42 -6.52 -10.73
CA GLY A 216 -9.51 -5.98 -12.09
C GLY A 216 -9.64 -4.46 -12.05
N VAL A 217 -8.75 -3.76 -12.76
CA VAL A 217 -8.84 -2.31 -12.93
C VAL A 217 -8.97 -2.01 -14.41
N THR A 218 -10.06 -1.32 -14.78
CA THR A 218 -10.31 -0.89 -16.15
C THR A 218 -10.02 0.60 -16.27
N TYR A 219 -9.22 0.96 -17.26
CA TYR A 219 -8.82 2.33 -17.56
C TYR A 219 -9.43 2.76 -18.88
N GLU A 220 -10.01 3.95 -18.94
CA GLU A 220 -10.43 4.60 -20.19
C GLU A 220 -9.68 5.91 -20.38
N LEU A 221 -8.96 6.07 -21.49
CA LEU A 221 -8.24 7.27 -21.86
C LEU A 221 -9.21 8.38 -22.31
N LYS A 222 -9.48 9.32 -21.42
CA LYS A 222 -10.41 10.44 -21.67
C LYS A 222 -9.77 11.58 -22.44
N GLU A 223 -8.52 11.91 -22.09
CA GLU A 223 -7.76 12.99 -22.70
C GLU A 223 -6.29 12.58 -22.88
N LEU A 224 -5.68 13.07 -23.94
CA LEU A 224 -4.24 12.90 -24.23
C LEU A 224 -3.73 14.15 -24.92
N ASP A 225 -2.83 14.89 -24.25
CA ASP A 225 -2.21 16.10 -24.78
C ASP A 225 -0.68 16.05 -24.54
N GLY A 226 0.06 15.65 -25.56
CA GLY A 226 1.49 15.38 -25.45
C GLY A 226 1.77 14.22 -24.51
N THR A 227 2.40 14.50 -23.38
CA THR A 227 2.72 13.53 -22.32
C THR A 227 1.64 13.45 -21.25
N ARG A 228 0.76 14.46 -21.16
CA ARG A 228 -0.31 14.50 -20.16
C ARG A 228 -1.51 13.70 -20.60
N TYR A 229 -2.06 12.91 -19.67
CA TYR A 229 -3.23 12.08 -19.91
C TYR A 229 -4.22 12.15 -18.75
N VAL A 230 -5.50 11.89 -19.06
CA VAL A 230 -6.59 11.74 -18.08
C VAL A 230 -7.22 10.38 -18.30
N LEU A 231 -7.33 9.61 -17.23
CA LEU A 231 -7.96 8.30 -17.20
C LEU A 231 -9.21 8.33 -16.32
N ALA A 232 -10.32 7.77 -16.81
CA ALA A 232 -11.32 7.24 -15.91
C ALA A 232 -10.90 5.84 -15.47
N VAL A 233 -11.15 5.51 -14.22
CA VAL A 233 -10.71 4.26 -13.59
C VAL A 233 -11.93 3.58 -13.00
N ASP A 234 -12.18 2.32 -13.37
CA ASP A 234 -13.16 1.45 -12.74
C ASP A 234 -12.42 0.29 -12.05
N TYR A 235 -12.74 0.08 -10.78
CA TYR A 235 -12.14 -0.90 -9.89
C TYR A 235 -13.13 -2.00 -9.57
N GLU A 236 -12.71 -3.25 -9.63
CA GLU A 236 -13.48 -4.41 -9.24
C GLU A 236 -12.58 -5.43 -8.56
N GLN A 237 -12.89 -5.79 -7.32
CA GLN A 237 -12.21 -6.87 -6.62
C GLN A 237 -13.23 -7.92 -6.19
N THR A 238 -12.95 -9.17 -6.53
CA THR A 238 -13.84 -10.30 -6.28
C THR A 238 -13.06 -11.47 -5.70
N ALA A 239 -13.77 -12.35 -4.96
CA ALA A 239 -13.28 -13.68 -4.64
C ALA A 239 -14.35 -14.72 -4.96
N SER A 240 -13.91 -15.91 -5.36
CA SER A 240 -14.80 -17.08 -5.40
C SER A 240 -15.08 -17.55 -3.98
N SER A 241 -16.22 -18.25 -3.77
CA SER A 241 -16.48 -18.88 -2.48
C SER A 241 -15.37 -19.87 -2.13
N GLN A 242 -14.78 -19.70 -0.93
CA GLN A 242 -13.61 -20.45 -0.48
C GLN A 242 -13.54 -20.50 1.05
N GLU A 243 -12.86 -21.52 1.56
CA GLU A 243 -12.46 -21.54 2.97
C GLU A 243 -11.27 -20.58 3.16
N ALA A 244 -11.25 -19.86 4.26
CA ALA A 244 -10.22 -18.89 4.61
C ALA A 244 -9.73 -19.09 6.05
N ASP A 245 -8.43 -18.94 6.24
CA ASP A 245 -7.79 -18.99 7.56
C ASP A 245 -7.76 -17.58 8.15
N PHE A 246 -8.73 -17.26 9.00
CA PHE A 246 -8.75 -15.99 9.72
C PHE A 246 -8.02 -16.06 11.06
N GLU A 247 -7.02 -15.22 11.22
CA GLU A 247 -6.34 -15.02 12.49
C GLU A 247 -7.33 -14.50 13.54
N GLY A 248 -7.59 -15.28 14.60
CA GLY A 248 -8.57 -14.97 15.65
C GLY A 248 -9.90 -15.69 15.54
N ALA A 249 -10.14 -16.48 14.48
CA ALA A 249 -11.23 -17.44 14.48
C ALA A 249 -11.00 -18.52 15.56
N PRO A 250 -12.05 -19.07 16.20
CA PRO A 250 -11.92 -20.22 17.10
C PRO A 250 -11.23 -21.39 16.38
N GLU A 251 -10.32 -22.10 17.08
CA GLU A 251 -9.53 -23.22 16.49
C GLU A 251 -10.40 -24.36 15.90
N ASP A 252 -11.66 -24.45 16.28
CA ASP A 252 -12.65 -25.42 15.84
C ASP A 252 -13.67 -24.84 14.82
N ALA A 253 -13.51 -23.59 14.40
CA ALA A 253 -14.38 -22.96 13.43
C ALA A 253 -13.79 -23.04 12.02
N VAL A 254 -14.64 -23.35 11.04
CA VAL A 254 -14.35 -23.20 9.61
C VAL A 254 -14.96 -21.87 9.17
N VAL A 255 -14.14 -21.03 8.55
CA VAL A 255 -14.59 -19.77 7.96
C VAL A 255 -14.69 -19.97 6.46
N THR A 256 -15.87 -19.72 5.91
CA THR A 256 -16.10 -19.72 4.46
C THR A 256 -16.46 -18.31 4.00
N VAL A 257 -15.75 -17.80 3.01
CA VAL A 257 -16.13 -16.59 2.29
C VAL A 257 -17.16 -16.99 1.22
N ASP A 258 -18.37 -16.47 1.31
CA ASP A 258 -19.41 -16.77 0.33
C ASP A 258 -19.50 -15.72 -0.76
N GLU A 259 -19.33 -14.45 -0.39
CA GLU A 259 -19.35 -13.31 -1.29
C GLU A 259 -18.25 -12.34 -0.94
N TYR A 260 -17.49 -11.92 -1.92
CA TYR A 260 -16.54 -10.83 -1.84
C TYR A 260 -16.67 -10.01 -3.11
N LEU A 261 -17.20 -8.81 -3.00
CA LEU A 261 -17.34 -7.88 -4.11
C LEU A 261 -17.12 -6.46 -3.61
N VAL A 262 -16.04 -5.85 -4.06
CA VAL A 262 -15.74 -4.44 -3.86
C VAL A 262 -15.63 -3.79 -5.24
N THR A 263 -16.38 -2.73 -5.48
CA THR A 263 -16.35 -1.99 -6.73
C THR A 263 -16.11 -0.52 -6.48
N GLY A 264 -15.49 0.16 -7.42
CA GLY A 264 -15.21 1.58 -7.29
C GLY A 264 -15.01 2.27 -8.61
N ALA A 265 -14.96 3.59 -8.57
CA ALA A 265 -14.66 4.41 -9.73
C ALA A 265 -13.85 5.64 -9.31
N GLY A 266 -13.05 6.15 -10.24
CA GLY A 266 -12.19 7.29 -10.00
C GLY A 266 -11.72 7.97 -11.27
N GLU A 267 -10.87 8.96 -11.07
CA GLU A 267 -10.17 9.67 -12.13
C GLU A 267 -8.70 9.80 -11.78
N LEU A 268 -7.85 9.70 -12.77
CA LEU A 268 -6.42 9.89 -12.63
C LEU A 268 -5.92 10.86 -13.70
N ILE A 269 -5.17 11.86 -13.29
CA ILE A 269 -4.45 12.77 -14.17
C ILE A 269 -2.96 12.47 -14.02
N GLY A 270 -2.33 12.05 -15.11
CA GLY A 270 -0.92 11.71 -15.14
C GLY A 270 -0.15 12.46 -16.22
N ASP A 271 1.16 12.36 -16.12
CA ASP A 271 2.11 12.81 -17.14
C ASP A 271 3.15 11.70 -17.34
N LEU A 272 3.48 11.37 -18.59
CA LEU A 272 4.47 10.33 -18.90
C LEU A 272 5.89 10.73 -18.47
N THR A 273 6.12 12.00 -18.13
CA THR A 273 7.38 12.51 -17.55
C THR A 273 7.33 12.62 -16.02
N GLY A 274 6.21 12.27 -15.38
CA GLY A 274 6.03 12.29 -13.94
C GLY A 274 6.06 10.88 -13.34
N LEU A 275 6.70 10.74 -12.19
CA LEU A 275 6.80 9.46 -11.48
C LEU A 275 5.50 9.10 -10.75
N LEU A 276 4.83 10.09 -10.18
CA LEU A 276 3.53 9.95 -9.54
C LEU A 276 2.45 10.71 -10.35
N PRO A 277 1.19 10.30 -10.26
CA PRO A 277 0.09 11.08 -10.84
C PRO A 277 0.05 12.52 -10.30
N ALA A 278 -0.31 13.47 -11.15
CA ALA A 278 -0.55 14.85 -10.73
C ALA A 278 -1.75 14.93 -9.78
N SER A 279 -2.78 14.12 -10.03
CA SER A 279 -3.87 13.87 -9.08
C SER A 279 -4.54 12.54 -9.37
N SER A 280 -5.09 11.92 -8.33
CA SER A 280 -5.92 10.72 -8.45
C SER A 280 -7.01 10.76 -7.38
N THR A 281 -8.21 10.30 -7.74
CA THR A 281 -9.30 10.07 -6.80
C THR A 281 -9.90 8.70 -7.07
N MET A 282 -10.29 7.99 -6.02
CA MET A 282 -10.95 6.69 -6.09
C MET A 282 -11.97 6.60 -4.95
N VAL A 283 -13.20 6.25 -5.29
CA VAL A 283 -14.22 5.90 -4.30
C VAL A 283 -14.65 4.47 -4.58
N ALA A 284 -14.53 3.60 -3.60
CA ALA A 284 -14.88 2.20 -3.73
C ALA A 284 -15.66 1.72 -2.50
N GLY A 285 -16.49 0.71 -2.68
CA GLY A 285 -17.20 0.09 -1.58
C GLY A 285 -17.79 -1.25 -1.98
N GLY A 286 -18.10 -2.06 -0.97
CA GLY A 286 -18.63 -3.39 -1.22
C GLY A 286 -18.95 -4.18 0.03
N ASP A 287 -19.40 -5.39 -0.18
CA ASP A 287 -19.79 -6.30 0.87
C ASP A 287 -18.93 -7.57 0.83
N VAL A 288 -18.56 -8.05 2.01
CA VAL A 288 -17.94 -9.35 2.24
C VAL A 288 -18.88 -10.15 3.13
N VAL A 289 -19.33 -11.31 2.64
CA VAL A 289 -20.19 -12.22 3.40
C VAL A 289 -19.41 -13.48 3.73
N MET A 290 -19.35 -13.80 5.02
CA MET A 290 -18.62 -14.95 5.53
C MET A 290 -19.53 -15.77 6.43
N HIS A 291 -19.32 -17.09 6.43
CA HIS A 291 -19.92 -18.00 7.40
C HIS A 291 -18.85 -18.60 8.31
N LEU A 292 -19.09 -18.49 9.62
CA LEU A 292 -18.33 -19.21 10.61
C LEU A 292 -19.16 -20.41 11.07
N GLU A 293 -18.65 -21.61 10.89
CA GLU A 293 -19.32 -22.85 11.29
C GLU A 293 -18.41 -23.66 12.22
N ASN A 294 -18.97 -24.10 13.35
CA ASN A 294 -18.38 -25.09 14.24
C ASN A 294 -19.39 -26.22 14.55
N ASP A 295 -19.02 -27.20 15.35
CA ASP A 295 -19.85 -28.35 15.67
C ASP A 295 -21.24 -28.00 16.27
N THR A 296 -21.45 -26.78 16.76
CA THR A 296 -22.62 -26.37 17.53
C THR A 296 -23.36 -25.14 17.00
N GLU A 297 -22.68 -24.27 16.28
CA GLU A 297 -23.20 -22.97 15.85
C GLU A 297 -22.73 -22.63 14.44
N SER A 298 -23.57 -21.90 13.69
CA SER A 298 -23.24 -21.27 12.44
C SER A 298 -23.67 -19.82 12.52
N VAL A 299 -22.76 -18.90 12.17
CA VAL A 299 -22.97 -17.45 12.22
C VAL A 299 -22.62 -16.85 10.85
N GLU A 300 -23.56 -16.09 10.28
CA GLU A 300 -23.29 -15.26 9.11
C GLU A 300 -22.69 -13.94 9.58
N LEU A 301 -21.51 -13.61 9.05
CA LEU A 301 -20.88 -12.30 9.20
C LEU A 301 -20.97 -11.55 7.87
N ARG A 302 -21.51 -10.33 7.93
CA ARG A 302 -21.51 -9.40 6.81
C ARG A 302 -20.67 -8.20 7.17
N GLN A 303 -19.65 -7.94 6.35
CA GLN A 303 -18.82 -6.76 6.46
C GLN A 303 -19.05 -5.87 5.24
N ARG A 304 -19.36 -4.61 5.46
CA ARG A 304 -19.37 -3.58 4.44
C ARG A 304 -18.13 -2.72 4.57
N LEU A 305 -17.46 -2.52 3.46
CA LEU A 305 -16.27 -1.70 3.33
C LEU A 305 -16.58 -0.51 2.43
N ASP A 306 -16.17 0.69 2.82
CA ASP A 306 -16.21 1.88 1.98
C ASP A 306 -14.84 2.59 2.07
N PHE A 307 -14.27 2.96 0.92
CA PHE A 307 -12.96 3.60 0.79
C PHE A 307 -13.09 4.89 -0.04
N ASP A 308 -12.39 5.92 0.38
CA ASP A 308 -12.17 7.14 -0.39
C ASP A 308 -10.67 7.44 -0.35
N ILE A 309 -10.03 7.42 -1.50
CA ILE A 309 -8.59 7.64 -1.63
C ILE A 309 -8.37 8.78 -2.61
N SER A 310 -7.57 9.75 -2.20
CA SER A 310 -7.10 10.81 -3.09
C SER A 310 -5.59 10.96 -2.99
N LEU A 311 -4.98 11.34 -4.11
CA LEU A 311 -3.57 11.67 -4.21
C LEU A 311 -3.45 12.99 -4.98
N GLU A 312 -2.66 13.92 -4.47
CA GLU A 312 -2.38 15.20 -5.11
C GLU A 312 -0.87 15.46 -5.10
N SER A 313 -0.28 15.72 -6.27
CA SER A 313 1.10 16.17 -6.36
C SER A 313 1.26 17.51 -5.66
N THR A 314 2.37 17.67 -4.93
CA THR A 314 2.74 18.91 -4.23
C THR A 314 3.83 19.69 -4.97
N ASP A 315 4.30 19.22 -6.14
CA ASP A 315 5.32 19.81 -7.02
C ASP A 315 4.77 20.91 -7.93
#